data_4448eefad8a72a8db71fcc2561998fcc
#
_entry.id   4448eefad8a72a8db71fcc2561998fcc
#
_cell.length_a   1.000
_cell.length_b   1.000
_cell.length_c   1.000
_cell.angle_alpha   90.00
_cell.angle_beta   90.00
_cell.angle_gamma   90.00
#
_symmetry.space_group_name_H-M   'P 1'
#
loop_
_entity.id
_entity.type
_entity.pdbx_description
1 polymer ?
#
loop_
_entity_poly.entity_id
_entity_poly.type
_entity_poly.pdbx_seq_one_letter_code
_entity_poly.pdbx_strand_id
1 'polypeptide(L)'
;MPLINKNIVKSNNIIIDSKSGYSGAGRNIHKKYNNKFLNETLSAYGLAFHRHNSEIDQELKIKTGKKVKFQFTPHLSPMFRGILTTMYLDLKRNDSLEKIYSFLKKYYKNNKFIKILKPNTFLGTNEVINTNNCHISVCESKYKNKIIILSAIDNLIKGGSGQAVQNMNILFGYKSDEAVSYTHLRAHETLRY
;
A
#
# COMPACT_ATOMS: atom_id res chain seq x y z
N MET A 1 1.77 6.21 9.28
CA MET A 1 2.56 6.19 10.55
C MET A 1 3.40 7.46 10.73
N PRO A 2 4.33 7.86 9.85
CA PRO A 2 5.18 9.04 10.11
C PRO A 2 4.39 10.34 10.34
N LEU A 3 3.30 10.54 9.63
CA LEU A 3 2.46 11.74 9.80
C LEU A 3 1.75 11.79 11.16
N ILE A 4 1.37 10.63 11.73
CA ILE A 4 0.78 10.54 13.08
C ILE A 4 1.84 10.90 14.13
N ASN A 5 3.05 10.34 13.99
CA ASN A 5 4.16 10.57 14.92
C ASN A 5 4.58 12.05 14.96
N LYS A 6 4.53 12.71 13.83
CA LYS A 6 4.81 14.15 13.72
C LYS A 6 3.61 15.04 14.06
N ASN A 7 2.51 14.45 14.53
CA ASN A 7 1.29 15.20 14.83
C ASN A 7 0.77 16.06 13.66
N ILE A 8 1.02 15.62 12.42
CA ILE A 8 0.50 16.27 11.20
C ILE A 8 -0.95 15.87 10.99
N VAL A 9 -1.27 14.58 11.17
CA VAL A 9 -2.63 14.04 11.05
C VAL A 9 -3.16 13.56 12.38
N LYS A 10 -4.48 13.52 12.50
CA LYS A 10 -5.19 12.94 13.66
C LYS A 10 -5.04 11.43 13.66
N SER A 11 -5.04 10.82 14.83
CA SER A 11 -4.97 9.35 15.02
C SER A 11 -6.35 8.68 15.06
N ASN A 12 -7.40 9.40 14.72
CA ASN A 12 -8.77 8.92 14.64
C ASN A 12 -9.37 9.31 13.29
N ASN A 13 -10.49 8.67 12.94
CA ASN A 13 -11.20 8.94 11.69
C ASN A 13 -10.34 8.74 10.42
N ILE A 14 -9.48 7.74 10.45
CA ILE A 14 -8.67 7.34 9.29
C ILE A 14 -9.48 6.35 8.46
N ILE A 15 -9.68 6.65 7.18
CA ILE A 15 -10.34 5.74 6.26
C ILE A 15 -9.29 5.22 5.29
N ILE A 16 -9.23 3.90 5.15
CA ILE A 16 -8.28 3.19 4.28
C ILE A 16 -9.10 2.32 3.33
N ASP A 17 -9.10 2.67 2.08
CA ASP A 17 -9.84 1.99 1.03
C ASP A 17 -8.85 1.39 0.04
N SER A 18 -8.80 0.05 -0.05
CA SER A 18 -7.81 -0.67 -0.85
C SER A 18 -8.47 -1.50 -1.96
N LYS A 19 -8.05 -1.29 -3.19
CA LYS A 19 -8.44 -2.06 -4.37
C LYS A 19 -7.31 -3.01 -4.72
N SER A 20 -7.53 -4.31 -4.54
CA SER A 20 -6.53 -5.36 -4.79
C SER A 20 -6.89 -6.20 -6.00
N GLY A 21 -5.87 -6.51 -6.78
CA GLY A 21 -5.99 -7.52 -7.83
C GLY A 21 -6.33 -8.90 -7.27
N TYR A 22 -7.07 -9.69 -8.05
CA TYR A 22 -7.58 -10.98 -7.62
C TYR A 22 -6.50 -12.07 -7.41
N SER A 23 -5.29 -11.89 -7.93
CA SER A 23 -4.16 -12.79 -7.64
C SER A 23 -3.81 -12.84 -6.15
N GLY A 24 -4.15 -11.81 -5.38
CA GLY A 24 -3.96 -11.77 -3.92
C GLY A 24 -4.88 -12.71 -3.13
N ALA A 25 -5.96 -13.19 -3.73
CA ALA A 25 -6.88 -14.14 -3.09
C ALA A 25 -6.36 -15.59 -3.04
N GLY A 26 -5.16 -15.85 -3.61
CA GLY A 26 -4.48 -17.13 -3.59
C GLY A 26 -5.00 -18.14 -4.62
N ARG A 27 -4.47 -19.36 -4.56
CA ARG A 27 -4.71 -20.43 -5.56
C ARG A 27 -6.18 -20.87 -5.70
N ASN A 28 -6.99 -20.68 -4.69
CA ASN A 28 -8.39 -21.12 -4.68
C ASN A 28 -9.39 -20.05 -5.15
N ILE A 29 -8.91 -18.97 -5.75
CA ILE A 29 -9.79 -17.89 -6.20
C ILE A 29 -10.88 -18.37 -7.15
N HIS A 30 -10.51 -19.25 -8.09
CA HIS A 30 -11.44 -19.81 -9.08
C HIS A 30 -12.54 -20.68 -8.48
N LYS A 31 -12.30 -21.28 -7.30
CA LYS A 31 -13.33 -22.02 -6.56
C LYS A 31 -14.27 -21.08 -5.78
N LYS A 32 -13.75 -19.93 -5.33
CA LYS A 32 -14.50 -19.02 -4.47
C LYS A 32 -15.28 -17.97 -5.27
N TYR A 33 -14.78 -17.60 -6.43
CA TYR A 33 -15.39 -16.60 -7.31
C TYR A 33 -15.57 -17.22 -8.69
N ASN A 34 -16.78 -17.12 -9.26
CA ASN A 34 -17.03 -17.60 -10.60
C ASN A 34 -16.15 -16.83 -11.60
N ASN A 35 -15.29 -17.54 -12.33
CA ASN A 35 -14.32 -16.97 -13.28
C ASN A 35 -14.92 -15.94 -14.25
N LYS A 36 -16.19 -16.14 -14.62
CA LYS A 36 -16.90 -15.31 -15.60
C LYS A 36 -16.98 -13.82 -15.16
N PHE A 37 -16.94 -13.55 -13.85
CA PHE A 37 -17.12 -12.20 -13.33
C PHE A 37 -15.85 -11.56 -12.74
N LEU A 38 -14.75 -12.30 -12.61
CA LEU A 38 -13.52 -11.76 -11.98
C LEU A 38 -12.95 -10.55 -12.72
N ASN A 39 -13.10 -10.50 -14.03
CA ASN A 39 -12.57 -9.42 -14.87
C ASN A 39 -13.54 -8.24 -15.07
N GLU A 40 -14.76 -8.33 -14.51
CA GLU A 40 -15.81 -7.34 -14.77
C GLU A 40 -16.41 -6.75 -13.47
N THR A 41 -16.10 -7.35 -12.29
CA THR A 41 -16.73 -6.95 -11.04
C THR A 41 -15.74 -6.40 -10.03
N LEU A 42 -16.18 -5.37 -9.31
CA LEU A 42 -15.53 -4.82 -8.15
C LEU A 42 -16.37 -5.15 -6.91
N SER A 43 -15.79 -5.82 -5.91
CA SER A 43 -16.52 -6.25 -4.72
C SER A 43 -15.79 -5.87 -3.45
N ALA A 44 -16.47 -5.20 -2.52
CA ALA A 44 -15.97 -5.04 -1.15
C ALA A 44 -16.07 -6.39 -0.41
N TYR A 45 -15.11 -6.68 0.45
CA TYR A 45 -15.11 -7.91 1.24
C TYR A 45 -14.47 -7.68 2.61
N GLY A 46 -14.71 -8.60 3.53
CA GLY A 46 -14.05 -8.63 4.83
C GLY A 46 -14.21 -7.35 5.66
N LEU A 47 -15.31 -6.63 5.49
CA LEU A 47 -15.63 -5.42 6.22
C LEU A 47 -15.47 -5.68 7.71
N ALA A 48 -15.04 -4.95 8.57
CA ALA A 48 -14.84 -5.14 10.01
C ALA A 48 -13.97 -6.38 10.44
N PHE A 49 -13.96 -7.47 9.65
CA PHE A 49 -13.35 -8.75 10.05
C PHE A 49 -12.17 -9.20 9.18
N HIS A 50 -11.64 -8.32 8.35
CA HIS A 50 -10.49 -8.67 7.52
C HIS A 50 -9.25 -8.93 8.40
N ARG A 51 -8.52 -10.03 8.12
CA ARG A 51 -7.33 -10.43 8.90
C ARG A 51 -6.29 -9.32 9.03
N HIS A 52 -6.13 -8.45 8.04
CA HIS A 52 -5.19 -7.34 8.11
C HIS A 52 -5.58 -6.26 9.12
N ASN A 53 -6.83 -6.22 9.62
CA ASN A 53 -7.21 -5.26 10.65
C ASN A 53 -6.34 -5.38 11.90
N SER A 54 -6.13 -6.63 12.38
CA SER A 54 -5.27 -6.89 13.55
C SER A 54 -3.80 -6.55 13.29
N GLU A 55 -3.31 -6.84 12.10
CA GLU A 55 -1.94 -6.52 11.69
C GLU A 55 -1.73 -4.99 11.61
N ILE A 56 -2.67 -4.27 11.01
CA ILE A 56 -2.63 -2.80 10.93
C ILE A 56 -2.70 -2.18 12.34
N ASP A 57 -3.59 -2.66 13.20
CA ASP A 57 -3.70 -2.22 14.60
C ASP A 57 -2.38 -2.42 15.35
N GLN A 58 -1.79 -3.60 15.23
CA GLN A 58 -0.51 -3.93 15.87
C GLN A 58 0.60 -3.00 15.40
N GLU A 59 0.80 -2.87 14.09
CA GLU A 59 1.85 -2.04 13.52
C GLU A 59 1.67 -0.55 13.83
N LEU A 60 0.44 -0.06 13.77
CA LEU A 60 0.14 1.32 14.15
C LEU A 60 0.45 1.55 15.63
N LYS A 61 0.08 0.63 16.53
CA LYS A 61 0.36 0.73 17.96
C LYS A 61 1.86 0.70 18.25
N ILE A 62 2.60 -0.27 17.67
CA ILE A 62 4.06 -0.39 17.85
C ILE A 62 4.78 0.87 17.37
N LYS A 63 4.45 1.35 16.17
CA LYS A 63 5.18 2.46 15.54
C LYS A 63 4.77 3.84 16.05
N THR A 64 3.57 4.00 16.61
CA THR A 64 3.10 5.31 17.07
C THR A 64 3.00 5.44 18.58
N GLY A 65 3.08 4.34 19.32
CA GLY A 65 2.84 4.29 20.76
C GLY A 65 1.40 4.66 21.18
N LYS A 66 0.47 4.75 20.22
CA LYS A 66 -0.91 5.25 20.43
C LYS A 66 -1.92 4.28 19.84
N LYS A 67 -3.13 4.28 20.41
CA LYS A 67 -4.29 3.64 19.77
C LYS A 67 -4.72 4.53 18.61
N VAL A 68 -4.69 3.99 17.40
CA VAL A 68 -5.14 4.65 16.17
C VAL A 68 -6.48 4.07 15.78
N LYS A 69 -7.47 4.93 15.50
CA LYS A 69 -8.80 4.51 15.03
C LYS A 69 -8.87 4.64 13.52
N PHE A 70 -9.07 3.55 12.84
CA PHE A 70 -9.20 3.51 11.38
C PHE A 70 -10.35 2.61 10.95
N GLN A 71 -10.85 2.85 9.76
CA GLN A 71 -11.74 1.96 9.02
C GLN A 71 -10.97 1.44 7.80
N PHE A 72 -10.84 0.12 7.68
CA PHE A 72 -10.24 -0.53 6.52
C PHE A 72 -11.30 -1.21 5.69
N THR A 73 -11.35 -0.87 4.40
CA THR A 73 -12.29 -1.44 3.43
C THR A 73 -11.53 -1.99 2.23
N PRO A 74 -11.25 -3.30 2.21
CA PRO A 74 -10.63 -3.93 1.05
C PRO A 74 -11.66 -4.24 -0.03
N HIS A 75 -11.22 -4.12 -1.29
CA HIS A 75 -11.99 -4.49 -2.47
C HIS A 75 -11.19 -5.47 -3.33
N LEU A 76 -11.89 -6.44 -3.90
CA LEU A 76 -11.38 -7.26 -4.98
C LEU A 76 -11.72 -6.55 -6.30
N SER A 77 -10.71 -6.21 -7.08
CA SER A 77 -10.85 -5.44 -8.32
C SER A 77 -10.70 -6.32 -9.54
N PRO A 78 -11.31 -5.94 -10.69
CA PRO A 78 -11.22 -6.67 -11.95
C PRO A 78 -9.85 -6.48 -12.62
N MET A 79 -8.79 -6.70 -11.90
CA MET A 79 -7.41 -6.70 -12.38
C MET A 79 -6.67 -7.89 -11.77
N PHE A 80 -5.75 -8.48 -12.50
CA PHE A 80 -5.00 -9.62 -12.01
C PHE A 80 -4.06 -9.20 -10.86
N ARG A 81 -3.30 -8.13 -11.03
CA ARG A 81 -2.19 -7.74 -10.18
C ARG A 81 -2.25 -6.26 -9.80
N GLY A 82 -1.70 -5.95 -8.63
CA GLY A 82 -1.60 -4.60 -8.09
C GLY A 82 -2.54 -4.35 -6.91
N ILE A 83 -2.15 -3.40 -6.05
CA ILE A 83 -3.01 -2.82 -5.01
C ILE A 83 -2.90 -1.31 -5.09
N LEU A 84 -4.04 -0.64 -5.22
CA LEU A 84 -4.16 0.79 -5.03
C LEU A 84 -4.91 1.06 -3.73
N THR A 85 -4.26 1.78 -2.82
CA THR A 85 -4.85 2.17 -1.54
C THR A 85 -5.06 3.68 -1.51
N THR A 86 -6.27 4.11 -1.19
CA THR A 86 -6.64 5.49 -0.92
C THR A 86 -6.87 5.68 0.57
N MET A 87 -6.17 6.61 1.18
CA MET A 87 -6.32 6.93 2.59
C MET A 87 -6.81 8.37 2.75
N TYR A 88 -7.88 8.55 3.53
CA TYR A 88 -8.44 9.86 3.86
C TYR A 88 -8.07 10.20 5.30
N LEU A 89 -7.40 11.33 5.48
CA LEU A 89 -6.81 11.72 6.75
C LEU A 89 -7.21 13.13 7.14
N ASP A 90 -7.58 13.31 8.40
CA ASP A 90 -7.82 14.62 8.99
C ASP A 90 -6.49 15.25 9.44
N LEU A 91 -6.23 16.47 9.01
CA LEU A 91 -5.08 17.24 9.47
C LEU A 91 -5.33 17.74 10.90
N LYS A 92 -4.28 17.73 11.71
CA LYS A 92 -4.27 18.39 13.04
C LYS A 92 -4.00 19.88 12.94
N ARG A 93 -3.21 20.27 11.92
CA ARG A 93 -2.82 21.64 11.62
C ARG A 93 -3.02 21.84 10.14
N ASN A 94 -3.19 23.08 9.72
CA ASN A 94 -3.28 23.43 8.30
C ASN A 94 -1.88 23.45 7.67
N ASP A 95 -1.17 22.30 7.73
CA ASP A 95 0.10 22.15 7.04
C ASP A 95 -0.16 22.12 5.52
N SER A 96 0.67 22.80 4.76
CA SER A 96 0.57 22.79 3.30
C SER A 96 0.95 21.42 2.73
N LEU A 97 0.41 21.11 1.56
CA LEU A 97 0.70 19.86 0.85
C LEU A 97 2.19 19.69 0.59
N GLU A 98 2.87 20.76 0.17
CA GLU A 98 4.33 20.78 -0.06
C GLU A 98 5.14 20.47 1.20
N LYS A 99 4.70 20.96 2.35
CA LYS A 99 5.36 20.65 3.63
C LYS A 99 5.23 19.16 3.99
N ILE A 100 4.04 18.59 3.77
CA ILE A 100 3.78 17.16 4.00
C ILE A 100 4.59 16.30 3.03
N TYR A 101 4.62 16.66 1.76
CA TYR A 101 5.42 16.01 0.74
C TYR A 101 6.91 16.02 1.09
N SER A 102 7.46 17.20 1.40
CA SER A 102 8.87 17.36 1.76
C SER A 102 9.25 16.56 2.99
N PHE A 103 8.35 16.51 3.99
CA PHE A 103 8.53 15.68 5.17
C PHE A 103 8.58 14.19 4.80
N LEU A 104 7.64 13.67 4.02
CA LEU A 104 7.62 12.25 3.62
C LEU A 104 8.82 11.91 2.75
N LYS A 105 9.21 12.78 1.83
CA LYS A 105 10.40 12.59 0.99
C LYS A 105 11.68 12.49 1.83
N LYS A 106 11.82 13.36 2.83
CA LYS A 106 12.95 13.30 3.77
C LYS A 106 12.92 12.03 4.64
N TYR A 107 11.74 11.67 5.14
CA TYR A 107 11.55 10.49 6.00
C TYR A 107 11.93 9.19 5.30
N TYR A 108 11.52 9.03 4.04
CA TYR A 108 11.78 7.83 3.25
C TYR A 108 13.03 7.90 2.35
N LYS A 109 13.88 8.92 2.51
CA LYS A 109 15.06 9.17 1.66
C LYS A 109 15.96 7.95 1.48
N ASN A 110 16.14 7.16 2.53
CA ASN A 110 17.04 6.00 2.54
C ASN A 110 16.31 4.67 2.24
N ASN A 111 15.03 4.72 1.89
CA ASN A 111 14.24 3.52 1.57
C ASN A 111 14.21 3.33 0.05
N LYS A 112 15.04 2.46 -0.48
CA LYS A 112 15.22 2.24 -1.94
C LYS A 112 13.92 1.91 -2.67
N PHE A 113 13.00 1.21 -2.02
CA PHE A 113 11.74 0.75 -2.61
C PHE A 113 10.56 1.69 -2.38
N ILE A 114 10.74 2.81 -1.65
CA ILE A 114 9.64 3.76 -1.42
C ILE A 114 9.91 5.04 -2.20
N LYS A 115 8.99 5.35 -3.13
CA LYS A 115 9.04 6.54 -3.96
C LYS A 115 7.90 7.50 -3.60
N ILE A 116 8.26 8.67 -3.10
CA ILE A 116 7.29 9.75 -2.86
C ILE A 116 7.19 10.58 -4.13
N LEU A 117 6.03 10.56 -4.76
CA LEU A 117 5.73 11.29 -5.99
C LEU A 117 5.43 12.75 -5.69
N LYS A 118 5.49 13.61 -6.70
CA LYS A 118 5.09 15.03 -6.56
C LYS A 118 3.64 15.12 -6.05
N PRO A 119 3.29 16.17 -5.30
CA PRO A 119 1.92 16.37 -4.85
C PRO A 119 0.92 16.32 -6.01
N ASN A 120 -0.27 15.82 -5.72
CA ASN A 120 -1.35 15.68 -6.71
C ASN A 120 -1.04 14.79 -7.92
N THR A 121 0.01 13.94 -7.84
CA THR A 121 0.26 12.95 -8.90
C THR A 121 -0.83 11.88 -8.86
N PHE A 122 -1.50 11.67 -9.99
CA PHE A 122 -2.41 10.53 -10.18
C PHE A 122 -1.59 9.24 -10.20
N LEU A 123 -1.97 8.31 -9.35
CA LEU A 123 -1.23 7.08 -9.15
C LEU A 123 -2.07 5.87 -9.57
N GLY A 124 -1.53 5.07 -10.48
CA GLY A 124 -2.09 3.78 -10.88
C GLY A 124 -1.20 2.62 -10.45
N THR A 125 -1.70 1.40 -10.58
CA THR A 125 -0.93 0.18 -10.29
C THR A 125 0.06 -0.18 -11.39
N ASN A 126 -0.16 0.29 -12.62
CA ASN A 126 0.71 0.05 -13.78
C ASN A 126 2.16 0.46 -13.56
N GLU A 127 2.41 1.48 -12.74
CA GLU A 127 3.76 2.00 -12.46
C GLU A 127 4.57 1.12 -11.49
N VAL A 128 3.93 0.19 -10.81
CA VAL A 128 4.56 -0.64 -9.77
C VAL A 128 4.46 -2.14 -10.04
N ILE A 129 3.64 -2.55 -11.00
CA ILE A 129 3.52 -3.96 -11.42
C ILE A 129 4.88 -4.52 -11.81
N ASN A 130 5.17 -5.75 -11.38
CA ASN A 130 6.44 -6.45 -11.54
C ASN A 130 7.63 -5.78 -10.85
N THR A 131 7.39 -4.91 -9.88
CA THR A 131 8.45 -4.27 -9.08
C THR A 131 8.26 -4.49 -7.58
N ASN A 132 9.33 -4.36 -6.81
CA ASN A 132 9.25 -4.30 -5.35
C ASN A 132 9.04 -2.87 -4.82
N ASN A 133 8.59 -1.95 -5.68
CA ASN A 133 8.39 -0.56 -5.31
C ASN A 133 7.04 -0.32 -4.64
N CYS A 134 7.03 0.67 -3.76
CA CYS A 134 5.83 1.30 -3.22
C CYS A 134 5.86 2.77 -3.62
N HIS A 135 4.92 3.18 -4.46
CA HIS A 135 4.74 4.59 -4.81
C HIS A 135 3.70 5.22 -3.89
N ILE A 136 3.98 6.43 -3.45
CA ILE A 136 3.09 7.21 -2.56
C ILE A 136 2.92 8.61 -3.13
N SER A 137 1.68 9.06 -3.24
CA SER A 137 1.34 10.44 -3.60
C SER A 137 0.50 11.07 -2.50
N VAL A 138 0.76 12.35 -2.19
CA VAL A 138 -0.05 13.15 -1.28
C VAL A 138 -0.87 14.10 -2.14
N CYS A 139 -2.19 14.04 -1.98
CA CYS A 139 -3.12 14.80 -2.80
C CYS A 139 -4.00 15.71 -1.95
N GLU A 140 -4.43 16.77 -2.56
CA GLU A 140 -5.42 17.67 -1.97
C GLU A 140 -6.76 16.98 -1.79
N SER A 141 -7.47 17.41 -0.76
CA SER A 141 -8.88 17.11 -0.57
C SER A 141 -9.69 18.37 -0.88
N LYS A 142 -10.96 18.19 -1.26
CA LYS A 142 -11.93 19.30 -1.34
C LYS A 142 -11.97 20.14 -0.05
N TYR A 143 -11.70 19.51 1.09
CA TYR A 143 -11.73 20.14 2.41
C TYR A 143 -10.31 20.48 2.88
N LYS A 144 -10.06 21.75 3.25
CA LYS A 144 -8.72 22.24 3.66
C LYS A 144 -8.11 21.52 4.87
N ASN A 145 -8.95 20.95 5.73
CA ASN A 145 -8.51 20.21 6.92
C ASN A 145 -8.31 18.71 6.67
N LYS A 146 -8.32 18.27 5.41
CA LYS A 146 -8.14 16.87 5.01
C LYS A 146 -7.08 16.75 3.92
N ILE A 147 -6.44 15.58 3.88
CA ILE A 147 -5.58 15.17 2.77
C ILE A 147 -5.96 13.76 2.32
N ILE A 148 -5.62 13.47 1.09
CA ILE A 148 -5.72 12.13 0.51
C ILE A 148 -4.30 11.62 0.28
N ILE A 149 -4.02 10.40 0.71
CA ILE A 149 -2.79 9.71 0.37
C ILE A 149 -3.13 8.52 -0.51
N LEU A 150 -2.51 8.48 -1.67
CA LEU A 150 -2.54 7.34 -2.56
C LEU A 150 -1.29 6.50 -2.35
N SER A 151 -1.43 5.18 -2.37
CA SER A 151 -0.31 4.25 -2.35
C SER A 151 -0.57 3.11 -3.33
N ALA A 152 0.43 2.76 -4.13
CA ALA A 152 0.36 1.63 -5.05
C ALA A 152 1.54 0.69 -4.84
N ILE A 153 1.26 -0.61 -4.92
CA ILE A 153 2.24 -1.70 -4.86
C ILE A 153 1.84 -2.82 -5.82
N ASP A 154 2.80 -3.65 -6.19
CA ASP A 154 2.51 -4.99 -6.72
C ASP A 154 2.16 -5.92 -5.55
N ASN A 155 0.96 -6.50 -5.56
CA ASN A 155 0.46 -7.34 -4.47
C ASN A 155 1.20 -8.69 -4.35
N LEU A 156 1.82 -9.19 -5.42
CA LEU A 156 2.57 -10.46 -5.40
C LEU A 156 4.05 -10.24 -5.08
N ILE A 157 4.61 -9.09 -5.42
CA ILE A 157 6.03 -8.79 -5.20
C ILE A 157 6.18 -7.97 -3.92
N LYS A 158 5.87 -6.67 -3.92
CA LYS A 158 5.98 -5.84 -2.71
C LYS A 158 5.01 -6.28 -1.62
N GLY A 159 3.81 -6.72 -1.98
CA GLY A 159 2.83 -7.29 -1.06
C GLY A 159 3.07 -8.76 -0.70
N GLY A 160 4.09 -9.41 -1.23
CA GLY A 160 4.33 -10.84 -1.07
C GLY A 160 5.81 -11.22 -1.14
N SER A 161 6.21 -11.88 -2.22
CA SER A 161 7.54 -12.52 -2.34
C SER A 161 8.71 -11.55 -2.22
N GLY A 162 8.63 -10.39 -2.83
CA GLY A 162 9.71 -9.39 -2.77
C GLY A 162 9.89 -8.82 -1.37
N GLN A 163 8.80 -8.62 -0.61
CA GLN A 163 8.88 -8.22 0.79
C GLN A 163 9.45 -9.34 1.67
N ALA A 164 9.13 -10.60 1.39
CA ALA A 164 9.68 -11.74 2.12
C ALA A 164 11.22 -11.81 1.95
N VAL A 165 11.72 -11.68 0.71
CA VAL A 165 13.17 -11.62 0.44
C VAL A 165 13.81 -10.41 1.11
N GLN A 166 13.17 -9.24 1.07
CA GLN A 166 13.66 -8.04 1.75
C GLN A 166 13.76 -8.24 3.27
N ASN A 167 12.78 -8.87 3.88
CA ASN A 167 12.79 -9.19 5.31
C ASN A 167 13.90 -10.19 5.65
N MET A 168 14.10 -11.22 4.82
CA MET A 168 15.19 -12.18 4.96
C MET A 168 16.55 -11.47 4.90
N ASN A 169 16.76 -10.60 3.92
CA ASN A 169 18.00 -9.84 3.79
C ASN A 169 18.31 -9.02 5.05
N ILE A 170 17.31 -8.32 5.59
CA ILE A 170 17.46 -7.53 6.82
C ILE A 170 17.80 -8.45 8.01
N LEU A 171 17.12 -9.58 8.14
CA LEU A 171 17.32 -10.53 9.24
C LEU A 171 18.74 -11.10 9.26
N PHE A 172 19.30 -11.39 8.08
CA PHE A 172 20.64 -11.96 7.92
C PHE A 172 21.75 -10.91 7.71
N GLY A 173 21.44 -9.61 7.86
CA GLY A 173 22.41 -8.52 7.75
C GLY A 173 22.86 -8.21 6.31
N TYR A 174 22.15 -8.70 5.30
CA TYR A 174 22.38 -8.36 3.90
C TYR A 174 21.78 -6.98 3.55
N LYS A 175 22.19 -6.42 2.41
CA LYS A 175 21.54 -5.21 1.89
C LYS A 175 20.08 -5.51 1.59
N SER A 176 19.17 -4.64 2.00
CA SER A 176 17.71 -4.84 1.86
C SER A 176 17.24 -5.07 0.42
N ASP A 177 18.03 -4.67 -0.55
CA ASP A 177 17.77 -4.79 -1.99
C ASP A 177 18.52 -5.95 -2.66
N GLU A 178 19.28 -6.74 -1.90
CA GLU A 178 19.97 -7.92 -2.43
C GLU A 178 18.96 -8.89 -3.05
N ALA A 179 19.24 -9.34 -4.28
CA ALA A 179 18.37 -10.23 -5.07
C ALA A 179 16.92 -9.76 -5.32
N VAL A 180 16.50 -8.62 -4.76
CA VAL A 180 15.13 -8.09 -4.97
C VAL A 180 15.06 -7.22 -6.22
N SER A 181 16.16 -6.54 -6.57
CA SER A 181 16.22 -5.65 -7.74
C SER A 181 16.21 -6.42 -9.08
N TYR A 182 16.53 -7.71 -9.06
CA TYR A 182 16.58 -8.57 -10.25
C TYR A 182 15.22 -9.19 -10.62
N THR A 183 14.17 -8.98 -9.85
CA THR A 183 12.82 -9.47 -10.18
C THR A 183 12.20 -8.78 -11.41
N HIS A 184 12.89 -7.84 -12.02
CA HIS A 184 12.49 -7.21 -13.29
C HIS A 184 12.67 -8.10 -14.53
N LEU A 185 13.42 -9.17 -14.42
CA LEU A 185 13.74 -10.00 -15.57
C LEU A 185 13.24 -11.43 -15.34
N ARG A 186 12.18 -11.82 -16.05
CA ARG A 186 11.84 -13.22 -16.35
C ARG A 186 11.03 -14.04 -15.35
N ALA A 187 10.02 -13.48 -14.70
CA ALA A 187 8.94 -14.34 -14.17
C ALA A 187 7.99 -14.85 -15.29
N HIS A 188 8.21 -14.48 -16.53
CA HIS A 188 7.36 -14.85 -17.66
C HIS A 188 7.77 -16.12 -18.42
N GLU A 189 8.94 -16.69 -18.15
CA GLU A 189 9.42 -17.85 -18.94
C GLU A 189 9.28 -19.21 -18.25
N THR A 190 8.87 -19.28 -16.98
CA THR A 190 8.81 -20.57 -16.25
C THR A 190 7.40 -21.11 -15.99
N LEU A 191 6.36 -20.54 -16.59
CA LEU A 191 4.99 -21.07 -16.51
C LEU A 191 4.44 -21.43 -17.91
N ARG A 192 5.24 -22.12 -18.70
CA ARG A 192 4.77 -22.92 -19.83
C ARG A 192 5.16 -24.36 -19.57
N TYR A 193 4.38 -25.04 -18.75
CA TYR A 193 4.19 -26.49 -18.77
C TYR A 193 2.91 -26.83 -18.05
#